data_a06e5599f268637341f08fd758f50e90
#
_entry.id   a06e5599f268637341f08fd758f50e90
#
_cell.length_a   1.000
_cell.length_b   1.000
_cell.length_c   1.000
_cell.angle_alpha   90.00
_cell.angle_beta   90.00
_cell.angle_gamma   90.00
#
_symmetry.space_group_name_H-M   'P 1'
#
loop_
_entity.id
_entity.type
_entity.pdbx_description
1 polymer ?
#
loop_
_entity_poly.entity_id
_entity_poly.type
_entity_poly.pdbx_seq_one_letter_code
_entity_poly.pdbx_strand_id
1 'polypeptide(L)'
;MTNGAITDLKKLTKLYDDAHLLSHVSRKVSSENELMAVMKKTGGKRPMIFHHVDDYAAPVVTGLGGTRDLLASSMGIRAGMLRQHLAHAITHPLAPHVVTQAPCQQRCITAPFSLDSYFPVLRHYEKDNGRFLISGMLTAKSDDGSKTYTSIRRMWYMGANKTTLLITSREMQQQLARHEQTHTPMEIALVFGLVPGVVLGSQISTHLYNADKLAVTGALLGKPLDVVPCKTVKLEVPADAQVVLEGKCFRGSNRRKVPLARWRTTTARLPSFRSANFPA
;
A
#
# COMPACT_ATOMS: atom_id res chain seq x y z
N MET A 1 -6.96 -26.21 10.86
CA MET A 1 -7.31 -25.12 11.78
C MET A 1 -7.45 -23.86 10.93
N THR A 2 -8.64 -23.37 10.73
CA THR A 2 -8.87 -22.08 10.07
C THR A 2 -8.68 -21.01 11.12
N ASN A 3 -7.42 -20.59 11.33
CA ASN A 3 -7.17 -19.33 12.01
C ASN A 3 -7.83 -18.25 11.17
N GLY A 4 -8.66 -17.39 11.76
CA GLY A 4 -9.29 -16.27 11.04
C GLY A 4 -8.25 -15.44 10.27
N ALA A 5 -8.71 -14.64 9.31
CA ALA A 5 -7.82 -13.83 8.50
C ALA A 5 -6.95 -12.88 9.35
N ILE A 6 -5.70 -12.77 8.96
CA ILE A 6 -4.71 -11.92 9.64
C ILE A 6 -4.70 -10.55 8.95
N THR A 7 -4.83 -9.48 9.73
CA THR A 7 -4.78 -8.09 9.24
C THR A 7 -3.43 -7.42 9.52
N ASP A 8 -2.71 -7.90 10.53
CA ASP A 8 -1.40 -7.38 10.95
C ASP A 8 -0.26 -8.06 10.18
N LEU A 9 0.59 -7.26 9.53
CA LEU A 9 1.72 -7.73 8.74
C LEU A 9 2.74 -8.51 9.58
N LYS A 10 2.99 -8.12 10.83
CA LYS A 10 3.94 -8.80 11.72
C LYS A 10 3.43 -10.19 12.09
N LYS A 11 2.13 -10.29 12.42
CA LYS A 11 1.49 -11.58 12.70
C LYS A 11 1.54 -12.52 11.50
N LEU A 12 1.30 -11.99 10.29
CA LEU A 12 1.40 -12.77 9.05
C LEU A 12 2.83 -13.22 8.79
N THR A 13 3.80 -12.32 8.95
CA THR A 13 5.24 -12.64 8.78
C THR A 13 5.66 -13.73 9.77
N LYS A 14 5.23 -13.60 11.03
CA LYS A 14 5.50 -14.64 12.06
C LYS A 14 4.84 -15.98 11.71
N LEU A 15 3.59 -15.97 11.24
CA LEU A 15 2.92 -17.19 10.79
C LEU A 15 3.70 -17.90 9.69
N TYR A 16 4.21 -17.15 8.71
CA TYR A 16 5.01 -17.73 7.63
C TYR A 16 6.38 -18.22 8.09
N ASP A 17 6.94 -17.58 9.10
CA ASP A 17 8.19 -17.98 9.72
C ASP A 17 8.02 -19.28 10.51
N ASP A 18 7.04 -19.34 11.39
CA ASP A 18 6.69 -20.54 12.17
C ASP A 18 6.37 -21.76 11.27
N ALA A 19 5.82 -21.50 10.07
CA ALA A 19 5.54 -22.50 9.05
C ALA A 19 6.76 -22.83 8.13
N HIS A 20 7.93 -22.29 8.39
CA HIS A 20 9.14 -22.43 7.57
C HIS A 20 8.97 -22.00 6.09
N LEU A 21 8.02 -21.10 5.83
CA LEU A 21 7.76 -20.51 4.51
C LEU A 21 8.59 -19.26 4.23
N LEU A 22 9.05 -18.56 5.26
CA LEU A 22 9.81 -17.32 5.17
C LEU A 22 11.31 -17.62 4.98
N SER A 23 11.94 -16.91 4.05
CA SER A 23 13.40 -16.96 3.89
C SER A 23 14.03 -15.73 4.52
N HIS A 24 15.09 -15.92 5.29
CA HIS A 24 15.83 -14.85 5.96
C HIS A 24 17.09 -14.49 5.16
N VAL A 25 17.27 -13.21 4.89
CA VAL A 25 18.49 -12.65 4.30
C VAL A 25 19.17 -11.82 5.38
N SER A 26 20.18 -12.41 6.05
CA SER A 26 20.88 -11.79 7.18
C SER A 26 22.03 -10.89 6.76
N ARG A 27 22.60 -11.08 5.55
CA ARG A 27 23.64 -10.19 5.04
C ARG A 27 23.05 -8.83 4.64
N LYS A 28 23.84 -7.78 4.75
CA LYS A 28 23.49 -6.46 4.23
C LYS A 28 23.29 -6.51 2.72
N VAL A 29 22.22 -5.93 2.23
CA VAL A 29 21.90 -5.80 0.81
C VAL A 29 21.65 -4.34 0.46
N SER A 30 21.96 -3.97 -0.78
CA SER A 30 21.70 -2.62 -1.27
C SER A 30 20.22 -2.42 -1.66
N SER A 31 19.70 -1.24 -1.37
CA SER A 31 18.40 -0.77 -1.91
C SER A 31 18.46 -0.50 -3.42
N GLU A 32 19.66 -0.39 -3.99
CA GLU A 32 19.89 -0.17 -5.42
C GLU A 32 20.01 -1.51 -6.14
N ASN A 33 18.93 -2.01 -6.72
CA ASN A 33 18.80 -3.21 -7.56
C ASN A 33 19.03 -4.57 -6.87
N GLU A 34 19.88 -4.66 -5.84
CA GLU A 34 20.32 -5.95 -5.29
C GLU A 34 19.18 -6.72 -4.62
N LEU A 35 18.39 -6.05 -3.79
CA LEU A 35 17.24 -6.68 -3.13
C LEU A 35 16.31 -7.36 -4.16
N MET A 36 16.01 -6.67 -5.24
CA MET A 36 15.15 -7.20 -6.30
C MET A 36 15.84 -8.30 -7.12
N ALA A 37 17.16 -8.24 -7.30
CA ALA A 37 17.92 -9.31 -7.95
C ALA A 37 17.86 -10.60 -7.13
N VAL A 38 17.98 -10.52 -5.81
CA VAL A 38 17.83 -11.67 -4.90
C VAL A 38 16.42 -12.26 -5.01
N MET A 39 15.38 -11.41 -4.95
CA MET A 39 14.00 -11.87 -5.13
C MET A 39 13.77 -12.55 -6.48
N LYS A 40 14.31 -12.01 -7.55
CA LYS A 40 14.17 -12.58 -8.90
C LYS A 40 14.79 -13.97 -8.99
N LYS A 41 15.93 -14.22 -8.34
CA LYS A 41 16.57 -15.55 -8.30
C LYS A 41 15.68 -16.61 -7.67
N THR A 42 14.84 -16.26 -6.70
CA THR A 42 13.89 -17.19 -6.08
C THR A 42 12.56 -17.33 -6.84
N GLY A 43 12.43 -16.61 -7.96
CA GLY A 43 11.21 -16.58 -8.78
C GLY A 43 10.03 -15.87 -8.09
N GLY A 44 10.25 -15.13 -6.99
CA GLY A 44 9.23 -14.42 -6.24
C GLY A 44 8.17 -15.30 -5.57
N LYS A 45 8.37 -16.62 -5.55
CA LYS A 45 7.39 -17.59 -5.04
C LYS A 45 7.47 -17.80 -3.53
N ARG A 46 8.57 -17.40 -2.91
CA ARG A 46 8.80 -17.56 -1.48
C ARG A 46 8.91 -16.19 -0.80
N PRO A 47 8.20 -15.96 0.31
CA PRO A 47 8.37 -14.77 1.10
C PRO A 47 9.80 -14.63 1.61
N MET A 48 10.30 -13.41 1.66
CA MET A 48 11.65 -13.12 2.15
C MET A 48 11.63 -11.94 3.09
N ILE A 49 12.42 -12.00 4.15
CA ILE A 49 12.74 -10.88 5.02
C ILE A 49 14.22 -10.52 4.88
N PHE A 50 14.50 -9.27 4.54
CA PHE A 50 15.83 -8.71 4.47
C PHE A 50 16.06 -7.92 5.77
N HIS A 51 16.93 -8.44 6.64
CA HIS A 51 17.17 -7.84 7.95
C HIS A 51 17.96 -6.55 7.87
N HIS A 52 18.84 -6.42 6.89
CA HIS A 52 19.73 -5.28 6.72
C HIS A 52 19.68 -4.79 5.27
N VAL A 53 18.97 -3.68 5.04
CA VAL A 53 18.93 -3.01 3.73
C VAL A 53 19.63 -1.66 3.88
N ASP A 54 20.78 -1.48 3.23
CA ASP A 54 21.70 -0.36 3.48
C ASP A 54 21.94 -0.17 4.99
N ASP A 55 21.77 1.05 5.52
CA ASP A 55 21.91 1.36 6.94
C ASP A 55 20.56 1.59 7.64
N TYR A 56 19.44 1.13 7.02
CA TYR A 56 18.12 1.26 7.62
C TYR A 56 17.92 0.24 8.75
N ALA A 57 17.37 0.73 9.86
CA ALA A 57 17.04 -0.14 11.01
C ALA A 57 15.84 -1.05 10.74
N ALA A 58 14.94 -0.65 9.82
CA ALA A 58 13.75 -1.41 9.52
C ALA A 58 14.04 -2.51 8.49
N PRO A 59 13.62 -3.76 8.75
CA PRO A 59 13.72 -4.83 7.77
C PRO A 59 12.72 -4.62 6.63
N VAL A 60 13.01 -5.21 5.47
CA VAL A 60 12.11 -5.22 4.32
C VAL A 60 11.56 -6.62 4.11
N VAL A 61 10.24 -6.75 4.05
CA VAL A 61 9.55 -8.01 3.77
C VAL A 61 8.94 -7.97 2.37
N THR A 62 9.08 -9.07 1.65
CA THR A 62 8.60 -9.17 0.27
C THR A 62 7.95 -10.52 -0.01
N GLY A 63 7.17 -10.63 -1.10
CA GLY A 63 6.67 -11.91 -1.59
C GLY A 63 5.55 -12.55 -0.77
N LEU A 64 4.95 -11.84 0.19
CA LEU A 64 3.94 -12.40 1.11
C LEU A 64 2.69 -12.95 0.41
N GLY A 65 2.36 -12.50 -0.79
CA GLY A 65 1.26 -13.01 -1.62
C GLY A 65 1.74 -13.54 -2.97
N GLY A 66 3.00 -13.97 -3.07
CA GLY A 66 3.65 -14.36 -4.34
C GLY A 66 3.07 -15.62 -4.99
N THR A 67 2.31 -16.42 -4.27
CA THR A 67 1.61 -17.61 -4.78
C THR A 67 0.15 -17.59 -4.36
N ARG A 68 -0.70 -18.39 -5.04
CA ARG A 68 -2.11 -18.53 -4.66
C ARG A 68 -2.27 -19.10 -3.25
N ASP A 69 -1.40 -20.01 -2.83
CA ASP A 69 -1.44 -20.60 -1.49
C ASP A 69 -1.11 -19.57 -0.41
N LEU A 70 -0.06 -18.76 -0.60
CA LEU A 70 0.29 -17.66 0.30
C LEU A 70 -0.81 -16.60 0.38
N LEU A 71 -1.38 -16.23 -0.77
CA LEU A 71 -2.49 -15.28 -0.82
C LEU A 71 -3.71 -15.82 -0.07
N ALA A 72 -4.10 -17.07 -0.31
CA ALA A 72 -5.23 -17.71 0.34
C ALA A 72 -4.99 -17.87 1.86
N SER A 73 -3.79 -18.29 2.27
CA SER A 73 -3.43 -18.45 3.68
C SER A 73 -3.49 -17.14 4.46
N SER A 74 -3.15 -16.01 3.84
CA SER A 74 -3.30 -14.68 4.47
C SER A 74 -4.73 -14.32 4.83
N MET A 75 -5.72 -14.95 4.17
CA MET A 75 -7.14 -14.80 4.42
C MET A 75 -7.74 -15.99 5.23
N GLY A 76 -6.92 -16.93 5.68
CA GLY A 76 -7.36 -18.10 6.44
C GLY A 76 -8.14 -19.14 5.60
N ILE A 77 -7.98 -19.15 4.28
CA ILE A 77 -8.69 -20.05 3.36
C ILE A 77 -7.74 -20.97 2.58
N ARG A 78 -8.27 -22.02 1.96
CA ARG A 78 -7.50 -22.87 1.04
C ARG A 78 -7.45 -22.26 -0.37
N ALA A 79 -6.34 -22.40 -1.08
CA ALA A 79 -6.15 -21.82 -2.42
C ALA A 79 -7.21 -22.22 -3.44
N GLY A 80 -7.73 -23.45 -3.37
CA GLY A 80 -8.82 -23.90 -4.22
C GLY A 80 -10.15 -23.13 -4.05
N MET A 81 -10.35 -22.53 -2.87
CA MET A 81 -11.56 -21.76 -2.53
C MET A 81 -11.44 -20.27 -2.91
N LEU A 82 -10.25 -19.80 -3.35
CA LEU A 82 -9.98 -18.38 -3.55
C LEU A 82 -10.98 -17.69 -4.48
N ARG A 83 -11.34 -18.33 -5.60
CA ARG A 83 -12.30 -17.76 -6.56
C ARG A 83 -13.71 -17.65 -5.98
N GLN A 84 -14.18 -18.70 -5.31
CA GLN A 84 -15.50 -18.73 -4.69
C GLN A 84 -15.57 -17.73 -3.53
N HIS A 85 -14.53 -17.67 -2.71
CA HIS A 85 -14.42 -16.72 -1.60
C HIS A 85 -14.44 -15.26 -2.08
N LEU A 86 -13.71 -14.95 -3.17
CA LEU A 86 -13.73 -13.63 -3.79
C LEU A 86 -15.12 -13.26 -4.34
N ALA A 87 -15.77 -14.19 -5.04
CA ALA A 87 -17.12 -13.97 -5.56
C ALA A 87 -18.13 -13.71 -4.42
N HIS A 88 -18.04 -14.46 -3.33
CA HIS A 88 -18.88 -14.26 -2.14
C HIS A 88 -18.62 -12.90 -1.49
N ALA A 89 -17.37 -12.50 -1.31
CA ALA A 89 -17.01 -11.24 -0.69
C ALA A 89 -17.54 -10.01 -1.48
N ILE A 90 -17.56 -10.10 -2.81
CA ILE A 90 -18.09 -9.02 -3.66
C ILE A 90 -19.60 -8.85 -3.48
N THR A 91 -20.33 -9.96 -3.30
CA THR A 91 -21.80 -9.95 -3.16
C THR A 91 -22.27 -9.77 -1.72
N HIS A 92 -21.39 -9.97 -0.73
CA HIS A 92 -21.69 -9.85 0.70
C HIS A 92 -20.63 -8.95 1.40
N PRO A 93 -20.51 -7.68 0.99
CA PRO A 93 -19.51 -6.79 1.55
C PRO A 93 -19.82 -6.49 3.03
N LEU A 94 -18.77 -6.36 3.85
CA LEU A 94 -18.85 -5.99 5.26
C LEU A 94 -18.33 -4.58 5.44
N ALA A 95 -19.19 -3.65 5.85
CA ALA A 95 -18.80 -2.24 6.04
C ALA A 95 -17.59 -2.11 6.97
N PRO A 96 -16.64 -1.21 6.68
CA PRO A 96 -15.49 -0.97 7.54
C PRO A 96 -15.93 -0.53 8.93
N HIS A 97 -15.15 -0.90 9.94
CA HIS A 97 -15.33 -0.46 11.31
C HIS A 97 -14.34 0.68 11.62
N VAL A 98 -14.85 1.84 11.96
CA VAL A 98 -14.03 3.01 12.29
C VAL A 98 -13.57 2.93 13.73
N VAL A 99 -12.25 2.87 13.94
CA VAL A 99 -11.62 2.88 15.26
C VAL A 99 -11.03 4.25 15.56
N THR A 100 -10.94 4.61 16.85
CA THR A 100 -10.42 5.91 17.30
C THR A 100 -8.91 5.93 17.47
N GLN A 101 -8.29 4.76 17.65
CA GLN A 101 -6.85 4.58 17.82
C GLN A 101 -6.38 3.38 17.02
N ALA A 102 -5.19 3.46 16.45
CA ALA A 102 -4.64 2.39 15.63
C ALA A 102 -3.11 2.30 15.76
N PRO A 103 -2.53 1.08 15.57
CA PRO A 103 -1.08 0.90 15.58
C PRO A 103 -0.34 1.82 14.60
N CYS A 104 -0.91 2.07 13.42
CA CYS A 104 -0.31 2.97 12.43
C CYS A 104 -0.22 4.43 12.90
N GLN A 105 -0.79 4.79 14.02
CA GLN A 105 -0.78 6.14 14.59
C GLN A 105 0.14 6.31 15.81
N GLN A 106 0.86 5.26 16.23
CA GLN A 106 1.74 5.31 17.40
C GLN A 106 2.89 6.31 17.25
N ARG A 107 3.42 6.43 16.04
CA ARG A 107 4.46 7.42 15.73
C ARG A 107 4.00 8.33 14.59
N CYS A 108 4.03 9.63 14.81
CA CYS A 108 3.66 10.63 13.82
C CYS A 108 4.86 11.55 13.54
N ILE A 109 5.19 11.73 12.27
CA ILE A 109 6.28 12.59 11.83
C ILE A 109 5.67 13.65 10.90
N THR A 110 5.93 14.92 11.21
CA THR A 110 5.46 16.06 10.43
C THR A 110 6.60 16.66 9.62
N ALA A 111 6.25 17.31 8.49
CA ALA A 111 7.26 18.01 7.68
C ALA A 111 7.96 19.14 8.48
N PRO A 112 9.24 19.42 8.21
CA PRO A 112 10.05 18.87 7.10
C PRO A 112 10.66 17.50 7.41
N PHE A 113 10.59 16.56 6.46
CA PHE A 113 11.27 15.26 6.53
C PHE A 113 11.63 14.76 5.13
N SER A 114 12.55 13.79 5.06
CA SER A 114 12.79 13.00 3.86
C SER A 114 12.35 11.56 4.06
N LEU A 115 11.63 10.99 3.08
CA LEU A 115 11.12 9.61 3.19
C LEU A 115 12.26 8.61 3.36
N ASP A 116 13.35 8.80 2.61
CA ASP A 116 14.53 7.95 2.65
C ASP A 116 15.38 8.09 3.91
N SER A 117 14.99 8.93 4.87
CA SER A 117 15.57 8.93 6.22
C SER A 117 14.90 7.91 7.16
N TYR A 118 13.77 7.33 6.77
CA TYR A 118 13.00 6.45 7.64
C TYR A 118 12.88 5.02 7.14
N PHE A 119 12.86 4.82 5.83
CA PHE A 119 12.80 3.49 5.22
C PHE A 119 13.42 3.49 3.83
N PRO A 120 13.92 2.34 3.34
CA PRO A 120 14.56 2.26 2.04
C PRO A 120 13.55 2.50 0.91
N VAL A 121 13.81 3.50 0.10
CA VAL A 121 13.10 3.71 -1.17
C VAL A 121 13.90 3.03 -2.26
N LEU A 122 13.40 1.91 -2.77
CA LEU A 122 14.16 1.03 -3.63
C LEU A 122 14.26 1.52 -5.08
N ARG A 123 15.43 1.33 -5.69
CA ARG A 123 15.56 1.21 -7.14
C ARG A 123 15.44 -0.27 -7.49
N HIS A 124 14.42 -0.64 -8.27
CA HIS A 124 14.09 -2.04 -8.47
C HIS A 124 14.91 -2.70 -9.57
N TYR A 125 15.20 -1.94 -10.64
CA TYR A 125 15.92 -2.42 -11.80
C TYR A 125 16.93 -1.39 -12.27
N GLU A 126 18.00 -1.86 -12.87
CA GLU A 126 19.10 -1.02 -13.39
C GLU A 126 18.61 0.04 -14.40
N LYS A 127 17.59 -0.32 -15.21
CA LYS A 127 17.00 0.58 -16.22
C LYS A 127 15.88 1.47 -15.68
N ASP A 128 15.56 1.40 -14.39
CA ASP A 128 14.59 2.34 -13.80
C ASP A 128 15.17 3.75 -13.76
N ASN A 129 14.34 4.76 -14.06
CA ASN A 129 14.73 6.17 -14.05
C ASN A 129 14.95 6.74 -12.64
N GLY A 130 14.96 5.89 -11.60
CA GLY A 130 15.17 6.28 -10.21
C GLY A 130 14.53 5.32 -9.23
N ARG A 131 14.36 5.79 -7.99
CA ARG A 131 13.79 5.04 -6.88
C ARG A 131 12.26 5.16 -6.87
N PHE A 132 11.58 4.08 -6.53
CA PHE A 132 10.11 4.03 -6.53
C PHE A 132 9.56 3.46 -5.23
N LEU A 133 8.48 4.08 -4.76
CA LEU A 133 7.59 3.48 -3.77
C LEU A 133 6.62 2.56 -4.53
N ILE A 134 6.68 1.28 -4.22
CA ILE A 134 5.77 0.27 -4.79
C ILE A 134 4.90 -0.34 -3.69
N SER A 135 3.86 -1.06 -4.08
CA SER A 135 2.91 -1.72 -3.16
C SER A 135 2.13 -0.76 -2.24
N GLY A 136 2.23 0.54 -2.48
CA GLY A 136 1.44 1.52 -1.76
C GLY A 136 -0.01 1.53 -2.24
N MET A 137 -0.96 1.35 -1.32
CA MET A 137 -2.37 1.56 -1.57
C MET A 137 -2.66 3.06 -1.50
N LEU A 138 -2.99 3.65 -2.65
CA LEU A 138 -3.53 4.99 -2.70
C LEU A 138 -4.97 4.96 -2.18
N THR A 139 -5.29 5.89 -1.28
CA THR A 139 -6.64 6.17 -0.82
C THR A 139 -6.98 7.62 -1.10
N ALA A 140 -8.16 7.87 -1.64
CA ALA A 140 -8.77 9.18 -1.84
C ALA A 140 -10.28 9.07 -1.70
N LYS A 141 -10.99 10.18 -1.50
CA LYS A 141 -12.47 10.23 -1.50
C LYS A 141 -12.97 11.13 -2.63
N SER A 142 -14.20 10.88 -3.10
CA SER A 142 -14.92 11.82 -3.94
C SER A 142 -15.19 13.13 -3.19
N ASP A 143 -15.41 14.24 -3.93
CA ASP A 143 -15.61 15.56 -3.32
C ASP A 143 -16.82 15.61 -2.38
N ASP A 144 -17.86 14.81 -2.68
CA ASP A 144 -19.05 14.63 -1.86
C ASP A 144 -18.89 13.62 -0.70
N GLY A 145 -17.71 12.98 -0.61
CA GLY A 145 -17.40 11.95 0.39
C GLY A 145 -18.10 10.60 0.20
N SER A 146 -18.92 10.45 -0.84
CA SER A 146 -19.75 9.25 -1.04
C SER A 146 -18.98 8.02 -1.51
N LYS A 147 -17.82 8.21 -2.14
CA LYS A 147 -16.98 7.12 -2.70
C LYS A 147 -15.57 7.18 -2.18
N THR A 148 -15.08 6.03 -1.74
CA THR A 148 -13.65 5.83 -1.43
C THR A 148 -12.95 5.15 -2.60
N TYR A 149 -11.91 5.78 -3.10
CA TYR A 149 -11.03 5.24 -4.15
C TYR A 149 -9.82 4.59 -3.51
N THR A 150 -9.64 3.30 -3.73
CA THR A 150 -8.42 2.58 -3.35
C THR A 150 -7.81 1.86 -4.53
N SER A 151 -6.49 1.89 -4.63
CA SER A 151 -5.76 1.10 -5.63
C SER A 151 -4.26 1.09 -5.34
N ILE A 152 -3.57 0.01 -5.71
CA ILE A 152 -2.11 -0.01 -5.63
C ILE A 152 -1.52 0.87 -6.73
N ARG A 153 -0.55 1.72 -6.34
CA ARG A 153 0.14 2.62 -7.26
C ARG A 153 1.65 2.54 -7.09
N ARG A 154 2.34 2.68 -8.19
CA ARG A 154 3.78 2.90 -8.22
C ARG A 154 4.04 4.40 -8.30
N MET A 155 4.86 4.91 -7.38
CA MET A 155 5.16 6.33 -7.27
C MET A 155 6.66 6.54 -7.41
N TRP A 156 7.06 7.42 -8.31
CA TRP A 156 8.46 7.80 -8.44
C TRP A 156 8.83 8.76 -7.32
N TYR A 157 9.86 8.43 -6.56
CA TYR A 157 10.38 9.26 -5.49
C TYR A 157 11.20 10.43 -6.05
N MET A 158 10.82 11.63 -5.67
CA MET A 158 11.41 12.89 -6.16
C MET A 158 12.34 13.57 -5.14
N GLY A 159 12.65 12.87 -4.05
CA GLY A 159 13.41 13.42 -2.93
C GLY A 159 12.53 14.07 -1.86
N ALA A 160 13.09 14.20 -0.66
CA ALA A 160 12.40 14.70 0.51
C ALA A 160 11.03 14.03 0.76
N ASN A 161 9.95 14.79 0.82
CA ASN A 161 8.58 14.30 0.99
C ASN A 161 7.76 14.39 -0.31
N LYS A 162 8.39 14.23 -1.48
CA LYS A 162 7.73 14.38 -2.79
C LYS A 162 7.76 13.09 -3.59
N THR A 163 6.65 12.78 -4.21
CA THR A 163 6.52 11.68 -5.18
C THR A 163 5.71 12.13 -6.40
N THR A 164 5.85 11.41 -7.51
CA THR A 164 4.88 11.51 -8.60
C THR A 164 3.84 10.42 -8.42
N LEU A 165 2.62 10.70 -8.83
CA LEU A 165 1.51 9.77 -8.79
C LEU A 165 0.86 9.63 -10.16
N LEU A 166 0.69 8.40 -10.61
CA LEU A 166 -0.03 8.09 -11.83
C LEU A 166 -1.50 7.79 -11.51
N ILE A 167 -2.39 8.68 -11.90
CA ILE A 167 -3.83 8.50 -11.79
C ILE A 167 -4.37 8.00 -13.14
N THR A 168 -4.86 6.76 -13.15
CA THR A 168 -5.43 6.11 -14.35
C THR A 168 -6.95 6.07 -14.35
N SER A 169 -7.60 6.13 -13.16
CA SER A 169 -9.05 6.19 -13.04
C SER A 169 -9.58 7.49 -13.64
N ARG A 170 -10.57 7.37 -14.54
CA ARG A 170 -11.22 8.52 -15.16
C ARG A 170 -11.90 9.43 -14.12
N GLU A 171 -12.55 8.83 -13.14
CA GLU A 171 -13.22 9.56 -12.06
C GLU A 171 -12.23 10.39 -11.24
N MET A 172 -11.11 9.79 -10.81
CA MET A 172 -10.07 10.52 -10.08
C MET A 172 -9.39 11.60 -10.95
N GLN A 173 -9.24 11.37 -12.26
CA GLN A 173 -8.71 12.39 -13.17
C GLN A 173 -9.66 13.60 -13.27
N GLN A 174 -10.97 13.35 -13.35
CA GLN A 174 -11.98 14.40 -13.36
C GLN A 174 -12.01 15.16 -12.04
N GLN A 175 -11.94 14.46 -10.91
CA GLN A 175 -11.86 15.08 -9.58
C GLN A 175 -10.61 15.97 -9.47
N LEU A 176 -9.44 15.46 -9.85
CA LEU A 176 -8.22 16.25 -9.85
C LEU A 176 -8.32 17.50 -10.75
N ALA A 177 -8.99 17.38 -11.91
CA ALA A 177 -9.22 18.52 -12.80
C ALA A 177 -10.12 19.59 -12.14
N ARG A 178 -11.15 19.19 -11.37
CA ARG A 178 -11.97 20.14 -10.59
C ARG A 178 -11.14 20.85 -9.52
N HIS A 179 -10.35 20.11 -8.76
CA HIS A 179 -9.42 20.68 -7.78
C HIS A 179 -8.43 21.68 -8.41
N GLU A 180 -7.98 21.40 -9.64
CA GLU A 180 -7.11 22.32 -10.39
C GLU A 180 -7.83 23.63 -10.73
N GLN A 181 -9.09 23.56 -11.19
CA GLN A 181 -9.89 24.74 -11.53
C GLN A 181 -10.16 25.63 -10.29
N THR A 182 -10.33 25.02 -9.13
CA THR A 182 -10.56 25.73 -7.86
C THR A 182 -9.27 26.08 -7.12
N HIS A 183 -8.10 25.79 -7.68
CA HIS A 183 -6.79 25.97 -7.05
C HIS A 183 -6.66 25.29 -5.67
N THR A 184 -7.41 24.22 -5.45
CA THR A 184 -7.37 23.44 -4.21
C THR A 184 -6.61 22.11 -4.43
N PRO A 185 -5.88 21.60 -3.43
CA PRO A 185 -5.25 20.30 -3.55
C PRO A 185 -6.26 19.17 -3.31
N MET A 186 -6.15 18.06 -4.06
CA MET A 186 -6.87 16.83 -3.77
C MET A 186 -6.15 16.08 -2.63
N GLU A 187 -6.87 15.74 -1.58
CA GLU A 187 -6.33 14.98 -0.45
C GLU A 187 -6.13 13.51 -0.83
N ILE A 188 -5.01 12.93 -0.40
CA ILE A 188 -4.65 11.53 -0.62
C ILE A 188 -3.99 10.94 0.62
N ALA A 189 -4.09 9.62 0.76
CA ALA A 189 -3.25 8.86 1.66
C ALA A 189 -2.59 7.69 0.91
N LEU A 190 -1.33 7.41 1.20
CA LEU A 190 -0.58 6.29 0.66
C LEU A 190 -0.24 5.35 1.81
N VAL A 191 -0.70 4.11 1.69
CA VAL A 191 -0.67 3.13 2.77
C VAL A 191 0.21 1.96 2.39
N PHE A 192 1.17 1.62 3.24
CA PHE A 192 2.16 0.56 2.99
C PHE A 192 2.15 -0.47 4.13
N GLY A 193 2.71 -1.63 3.85
CA GLY A 193 2.82 -2.72 4.82
C GLY A 193 1.47 -3.35 5.14
N LEU A 194 0.65 -3.52 4.12
CA LEU A 194 -0.64 -4.21 4.19
C LEU A 194 -0.48 -5.71 3.90
N VAL A 195 -1.31 -6.52 4.52
CA VAL A 195 -1.38 -7.96 4.24
C VAL A 195 -1.97 -8.23 2.85
N PRO A 196 -1.63 -9.36 2.20
CA PRO A 196 -2.07 -9.66 0.84
C PRO A 196 -3.58 -9.62 0.62
N GLY A 197 -4.39 -10.01 1.60
CA GLY A 197 -5.85 -9.95 1.52
C GLY A 197 -6.38 -8.51 1.38
N VAL A 198 -5.80 -7.55 2.10
CA VAL A 198 -6.13 -6.12 1.99
C VAL A 198 -5.67 -5.56 0.64
N VAL A 199 -4.46 -5.95 0.20
CA VAL A 199 -3.93 -5.57 -1.12
C VAL A 199 -4.85 -6.07 -2.23
N LEU A 200 -5.31 -7.34 -2.18
CA LEU A 200 -6.25 -7.91 -3.14
C LEU A 200 -7.57 -7.12 -3.16
N GLY A 201 -8.17 -6.88 -2.00
CA GLY A 201 -9.43 -6.14 -1.88
C GLY A 201 -9.36 -4.75 -2.52
N SER A 202 -8.25 -4.04 -2.33
CA SER A 202 -8.03 -2.72 -2.93
C SER A 202 -7.99 -2.70 -4.47
N GLN A 203 -7.78 -3.86 -5.12
CA GLN A 203 -7.68 -4.00 -6.57
C GLN A 203 -8.98 -4.47 -7.24
N ILE A 204 -10.00 -4.82 -6.47
CA ILE A 204 -11.29 -5.29 -7.02
C ILE A 204 -11.93 -4.18 -7.85
N SER A 205 -12.42 -4.53 -9.03
CA SER A 205 -13.18 -3.59 -9.86
C SER A 205 -14.60 -3.46 -9.31
N THR A 206 -14.92 -2.29 -8.78
CA THR A 206 -16.25 -2.01 -8.21
C THR A 206 -17.25 -1.47 -9.25
N HIS A 207 -16.79 -1.15 -10.45
CA HIS A 207 -17.67 -0.65 -11.53
C HIS A 207 -18.81 -1.60 -11.88
N LEU A 208 -18.58 -2.91 -11.72
CA LEU A 208 -19.57 -3.94 -12.04
C LEU A 208 -20.56 -4.21 -10.89
N TYR A 209 -20.19 -3.88 -9.65
CA TYR A 209 -20.93 -4.34 -8.46
C TYR A 209 -21.36 -3.21 -7.53
N ASN A 210 -20.99 -1.98 -7.82
CA ASN A 210 -21.26 -0.78 -6.99
C ASN A 210 -20.93 -0.99 -5.48
N ALA A 211 -19.93 -1.79 -5.20
CA ALA A 211 -19.51 -2.12 -3.83
C ALA A 211 -18.32 -1.28 -3.40
N ASP A 212 -18.28 -0.87 -2.14
CA ASP A 212 -17.10 -0.24 -1.55
C ASP A 212 -15.96 -1.26 -1.41
N LYS A 213 -14.75 -0.91 -1.86
CA LYS A 213 -13.59 -1.80 -1.87
C LYS A 213 -13.12 -2.19 -0.47
N LEU A 214 -13.24 -1.29 0.51
CA LEU A 214 -12.88 -1.59 1.89
C LEU A 214 -13.91 -2.53 2.52
N ALA A 215 -15.18 -2.39 2.14
CA ALA A 215 -16.23 -3.32 2.57
C ALA A 215 -16.03 -4.72 1.97
N VAL A 216 -15.68 -4.82 0.69
CA VAL A 216 -15.32 -6.11 0.07
C VAL A 216 -14.06 -6.68 0.71
N THR A 217 -13.09 -5.83 1.07
CA THR A 217 -11.90 -6.26 1.81
C THR A 217 -12.27 -6.87 3.17
N GLY A 218 -13.21 -6.25 3.91
CA GLY A 218 -13.73 -6.81 5.15
C GLY A 218 -14.32 -8.21 4.95
N ALA A 219 -15.14 -8.40 3.92
CA ALA A 219 -15.69 -9.70 3.58
C ALA A 219 -14.64 -10.74 3.18
N LEU A 220 -13.57 -10.33 2.46
CA LEU A 220 -12.42 -11.21 2.16
C LEU A 220 -11.69 -11.66 3.44
N LEU A 221 -11.66 -10.82 4.45
CA LEU A 221 -11.03 -11.11 5.74
C LEU A 221 -11.99 -11.79 6.73
N GLY A 222 -13.26 -12.01 6.34
CA GLY A 222 -14.28 -12.60 7.19
C GLY A 222 -14.70 -11.76 8.41
N LYS A 223 -14.31 -10.48 8.43
CA LYS A 223 -14.68 -9.49 9.47
C LYS A 223 -14.60 -8.08 8.91
N PRO A 224 -15.34 -7.10 9.45
CA PRO A 224 -15.15 -5.70 9.10
C PRO A 224 -13.68 -5.30 9.17
N LEU A 225 -13.23 -4.55 8.17
CA LEU A 225 -11.87 -3.99 8.18
C LEU A 225 -11.83 -2.81 9.15
N ASP A 226 -10.97 -2.89 10.16
CA ASP A 226 -10.73 -1.74 11.02
C ASP A 226 -10.01 -0.65 10.23
N VAL A 227 -10.59 0.55 10.24
CA VAL A 227 -10.03 1.75 9.62
C VAL A 227 -9.94 2.87 10.63
N VAL A 228 -8.96 3.75 10.48
CA VAL A 228 -8.75 4.88 11.38
C VAL A 228 -8.72 6.18 10.59
N PRO A 229 -9.34 7.27 11.09
CA PRO A 229 -9.25 8.57 10.47
C PRO A 229 -7.80 9.07 10.39
N CYS A 230 -7.43 9.61 9.25
CA CYS A 230 -6.17 10.31 9.06
C CYS A 230 -6.11 11.57 9.96
N LYS A 231 -4.90 12.07 10.27
CA LYS A 231 -4.73 13.25 11.14
C LYS A 231 -4.73 14.57 10.38
N THR A 232 -4.30 14.59 9.12
CA THR A 232 -4.08 15.82 8.35
C THR A 232 -4.92 15.89 7.08
N VAL A 233 -5.60 14.80 6.72
CA VAL A 233 -6.50 14.70 5.56
C VAL A 233 -7.81 14.02 5.98
N LYS A 234 -8.91 14.32 5.31
CA LYS A 234 -10.25 13.79 5.62
C LYS A 234 -10.48 12.41 4.98
N LEU A 235 -9.60 11.45 5.31
CA LEU A 235 -9.61 10.09 4.79
C LEU A 235 -9.53 9.08 5.92
N GLU A 236 -10.03 7.87 5.71
CA GLU A 236 -9.79 6.71 6.55
C GLU A 236 -8.83 5.74 5.86
N VAL A 237 -8.00 5.06 6.66
CA VAL A 237 -7.01 4.09 6.19
C VAL A 237 -7.02 2.84 7.07
N PRO A 238 -6.62 1.66 6.56
CA PRO A 238 -6.50 0.46 7.37
C PRO A 238 -5.67 0.68 8.63
N ALA A 239 -6.23 0.30 9.77
CA ALA A 239 -5.66 0.54 11.10
C ALA A 239 -4.32 -0.20 11.33
N ASP A 240 -4.18 -1.41 10.75
CA ASP A 240 -3.00 -2.27 10.88
C ASP A 240 -1.88 -1.97 9.85
N ALA A 241 -1.98 -0.87 9.12
CA ALA A 241 -0.94 -0.43 8.19
C ALA A 241 0.39 -0.19 8.91
N GLN A 242 1.52 -0.49 8.25
CA GLN A 242 2.84 -0.21 8.82
C GLN A 242 3.25 1.26 8.63
N VAL A 243 2.90 1.84 7.49
CA VAL A 243 3.25 3.22 7.13
C VAL A 243 2.07 3.87 6.43
N VAL A 244 1.71 5.07 6.86
CA VAL A 244 0.71 5.94 6.22
C VAL A 244 1.35 7.28 5.89
N LEU A 245 1.36 7.64 4.60
CA LEU A 245 1.80 8.93 4.12
C LEU A 245 0.57 9.75 3.74
N GLU A 246 0.23 10.73 4.55
CA GLU A 246 -0.86 11.65 4.27
C GLU A 246 -0.36 12.79 3.39
N GLY A 247 -1.12 13.17 2.38
CA GLY A 247 -0.61 14.10 1.41
C GLY A 247 -1.65 14.85 0.61
N LYS A 248 -1.15 15.76 -0.20
CA LYS A 248 -1.91 16.59 -1.10
C LYS A 248 -1.38 16.41 -2.53
N CYS A 249 -2.31 16.14 -3.43
CA CYS A 249 -2.04 15.91 -4.83
C CYS A 249 -2.37 17.16 -5.64
N PHE A 250 -1.41 17.60 -6.45
CA PHE A 250 -1.56 18.73 -7.36
C PHE A 250 -1.29 18.26 -8.78
N ARG A 251 -1.98 18.82 -9.75
CA ARG A 251 -1.61 18.60 -11.15
C ARG A 251 -0.31 19.36 -11.43
N GLY A 252 0.76 18.62 -11.72
CA GLY A 252 2.06 19.21 -11.98
C GLY A 252 2.08 19.98 -13.30
N SER A 253 2.57 21.22 -13.27
CA SER A 253 2.85 22.02 -14.46
C SER A 253 4.05 21.50 -15.26
N ASN A 254 4.85 20.60 -14.73
CA ASN A 254 6.08 20.09 -15.36
C ASN A 254 5.83 18.79 -16.11
N ARG A 255 5.54 18.93 -17.40
CA ARG A 255 5.54 17.85 -18.40
C ARG A 255 6.97 17.39 -18.68
N ARG A 256 7.75 16.92 -17.72
CA ARG A 256 8.91 16.08 -18.06
C ARG A 256 8.34 14.78 -18.63
N LYS A 257 8.45 14.64 -19.95
CA LYS A 257 8.15 13.42 -20.69
C LYS A 257 9.00 12.31 -20.09
N VAL A 258 8.44 11.51 -19.20
CA VAL A 258 9.02 10.20 -18.87
C VAL A 258 8.81 9.38 -20.15
N PRO A 259 9.85 8.80 -20.76
CA PRO A 259 9.70 8.07 -22.02
C PRO A 259 9.15 6.67 -21.76
N LEU A 260 7.90 6.57 -21.40
CA LEU A 260 7.08 5.35 -21.45
C LEU A 260 5.61 5.77 -21.40
N ALA A 261 4.97 5.82 -22.58
CA ALA A 261 3.54 6.01 -22.80
C ALA A 261 2.89 7.24 -22.13
N ARG A 262 2.14 8.00 -22.87
CA ARG A 262 1.25 9.15 -22.62
C ARG A 262 0.63 9.24 -21.19
N TRP A 263 1.43 9.37 -20.14
CA TRP A 263 0.95 9.42 -18.78
C TRP A 263 0.96 10.86 -18.26
N ARG A 264 -0.16 11.30 -17.70
CA ARG A 264 -0.20 12.56 -16.92
C ARG A 264 0.36 12.29 -15.55
N THR A 265 1.49 12.89 -15.22
CA THR A 265 2.14 12.76 -13.93
C THR A 265 1.63 13.85 -13.00
N THR A 266 1.20 13.46 -11.82
CA THR A 266 0.73 14.33 -10.77
C THR A 266 1.75 14.30 -9.63
N THR A 267 2.13 15.45 -9.10
CA THR A 267 3.06 15.54 -7.97
C THR A 267 2.27 15.55 -6.65
N ALA A 268 2.61 14.64 -5.76
CA ALA A 268 2.10 14.63 -4.40
C ALA A 268 3.14 15.19 -3.43
N ARG A 269 2.73 16.09 -2.55
CA ARG A 269 3.47 16.48 -1.34
C ARG A 269 2.85 15.78 -0.15
N LEU A 270 3.69 15.18 0.66
CA LEU A 270 3.31 14.42 1.84
C LEU A 270 3.64 15.27 3.08
N PRO A 271 2.66 15.93 3.72
CA PRO A 271 2.90 16.77 4.88
C PRO A 271 3.17 15.97 6.15
N SER A 272 2.76 14.71 6.20
CA SER A 272 2.97 13.83 7.35
C SER A 272 3.30 12.40 6.94
N PHE A 273 4.04 11.74 7.80
CA PHE A 273 4.41 10.33 7.72
C PHE A 273 4.09 9.65 9.05
N ARG A 274 3.57 8.44 8.98
CA ARG A 274 3.25 7.64 10.16
C ARG A 274 3.74 6.23 9.98
N SER A 275 4.23 5.66 11.05
CA SER A 275 4.66 4.27 11.07
C SER A 275 4.22 3.58 12.36
N ALA A 276 3.77 2.35 12.22
CA ALA A 276 3.60 1.43 13.33
C ALA A 276 4.94 0.71 13.55
N ASN A 277 5.59 0.99 14.68
CA ASN A 277 6.75 0.21 15.18
C ASN A 277 7.99 0.15 14.26
N PHE A 278 8.69 1.27 14.10
CA PHE A 278 10.14 1.21 13.91
C PHE A 278 10.81 1.26 15.29
N PRO A 279 11.81 0.43 15.60
CA PRO A 279 12.62 0.62 16.80
C PRO A 279 13.26 2.00 16.78
N ALA A 280 13.40 2.58 17.96
CA ALA A 280 14.03 3.88 18.17
C ALA A 280 15.51 3.81 17.78
#